data_d8fde6286e5b070ea9a2e30cf484c664
#
_entry.id   d8fde6286e5b070ea9a2e30cf484c664
#
_cell.length_a   1.000
_cell.length_b   1.000
_cell.length_c   1.000
_cell.angle_alpha   90.00
_cell.angle_beta   90.00
_cell.angle_gamma   90.00
#
_symmetry.space_group_name_H-M   'P 1'
#
loop_
_entity.id
_entity.type
_entity.pdbx_description
1 polymer ?
#
loop_
_entity_poly.entity_id
_entity_poly.type
_entity_poly.pdbx_seq_one_letter_code
_entity_poly.pdbx_strand_id
1 'polypeptide(L)'
;MIDISVKNIKGVGAKTAEYLEKLDIKTVKDLLKHYPIRYLEYKAPTKISEANKDEEIVIKATVTKSISLTGPNRKIAVTKVTDFIDVLDVIWYNSPYLRATLKQGESYIFVGKFSKRSKNTLEHPTIYTIDEYKKKIGSFKPIYALTAGINNNAMEKLIKSAFEYIDDKDFEEYLPEEIGRAHV
;
A
#
# COMPACT_ATOMS: atom_id res chain seq x y z
N MET A 1 9.17 26.78 -9.67
CA MET A 1 10.02 26.17 -10.74
C MET A 1 9.84 24.65 -10.75
N ILE A 2 8.62 24.21 -11.12
CA ILE A 2 8.17 22.80 -10.99
C ILE A 2 8.22 22.06 -12.35
N ASP A 3 8.72 22.74 -13.40
CA ASP A 3 8.85 22.16 -14.75
C ASP A 3 10.14 21.32 -14.92
N ILE A 4 10.72 20.88 -13.82
CA ILE A 4 11.87 19.98 -13.77
C ILE A 4 11.41 18.59 -14.23
N SER A 5 12.20 17.93 -15.08
CA SER A 5 11.89 16.57 -15.52
C SER A 5 11.83 15.59 -14.32
N VAL A 6 10.86 14.67 -14.32
CA VAL A 6 10.76 13.60 -13.31
C VAL A 6 12.01 12.73 -13.23
N LYS A 7 12.82 12.69 -14.29
CA LYS A 7 14.09 11.94 -14.32
C LYS A 7 15.11 12.44 -13.29
N ASN A 8 14.95 13.67 -12.82
CA ASN A 8 15.84 14.28 -11.82
C ASN A 8 15.45 13.90 -10.37
N ILE A 9 14.26 13.31 -10.18
CA ILE A 9 13.78 12.89 -8.86
C ILE A 9 14.57 11.67 -8.39
N LYS A 10 15.04 11.69 -7.17
CA LYS A 10 15.70 10.55 -6.53
C LYS A 10 14.79 9.31 -6.55
N GLY A 11 15.26 8.22 -7.13
CA GLY A 11 14.52 6.97 -7.27
C GLY A 11 13.83 6.79 -8.62
N VAL A 12 13.89 7.77 -9.52
CA VAL A 12 13.39 7.64 -10.90
C VAL A 12 14.53 7.19 -11.80
N GLY A 13 14.58 5.89 -12.10
CA GLY A 13 15.43 5.34 -13.16
C GLY A 13 14.74 5.38 -14.53
N ALA A 14 15.46 5.01 -15.60
CA ALA A 14 14.96 5.01 -16.97
C ALA A 14 13.62 4.29 -17.13
N LYS A 15 13.49 3.06 -16.57
CA LYS A 15 12.23 2.29 -16.62
C LYS A 15 11.09 2.96 -15.87
N THR A 16 11.38 3.57 -14.71
CA THR A 16 10.36 4.29 -13.94
C THR A 16 9.87 5.50 -14.70
N ALA A 17 10.76 6.23 -15.36
CA ALA A 17 10.39 7.37 -16.22
C ALA A 17 9.48 6.94 -17.38
N GLU A 18 9.75 5.81 -18.03
CA GLU A 18 8.87 5.25 -19.07
C GLU A 18 7.47 4.90 -18.55
N TYR A 19 7.38 4.39 -17.30
CA TYR A 19 6.09 4.09 -16.68
C TYR A 19 5.32 5.37 -16.31
N LEU A 20 6.02 6.41 -15.84
CA LEU A 20 5.42 7.70 -15.54
C LEU A 20 4.94 8.39 -16.84
N GLU A 21 5.69 8.28 -17.92
CA GLU A 21 5.30 8.84 -19.22
C GLU A 21 4.00 8.22 -19.78
N LYS A 22 3.74 6.93 -19.51
CA LYS A 22 2.45 6.28 -19.84
C LYS A 22 1.26 6.84 -19.06
N LEU A 23 1.50 7.58 -17.99
CA LEU A 23 0.51 8.30 -17.20
C LEU A 23 0.50 9.80 -17.51
N ASP A 24 1.17 10.22 -18.61
CA ASP A 24 1.41 11.62 -18.98
C ASP A 24 2.15 12.46 -17.92
N ILE A 25 2.92 11.80 -17.05
CA ILE A 25 3.73 12.43 -16.00
C ILE A 25 5.15 12.61 -16.53
N LYS A 26 5.53 13.82 -16.91
CA LYS A 26 6.85 14.18 -17.48
C LYS A 26 7.66 15.09 -16.57
N THR A 27 6.97 15.91 -15.78
CA THR A 27 7.58 16.92 -14.89
C THR A 27 7.24 16.64 -13.42
N VAL A 28 7.98 17.27 -12.51
CA VAL A 28 7.67 17.28 -11.06
C VAL A 28 6.26 17.81 -10.86
N LYS A 29 5.86 18.84 -11.59
CA LYS A 29 4.52 19.42 -11.55
C LYS A 29 3.42 18.41 -11.89
N ASP A 30 3.62 17.62 -12.95
CA ASP A 30 2.66 16.59 -13.34
C ASP A 30 2.54 15.53 -12.25
N LEU A 31 3.67 15.12 -11.66
CA LEU A 31 3.69 14.13 -10.59
C LEU A 31 2.96 14.63 -9.33
N LEU A 32 3.13 15.90 -8.96
CA LEU A 32 2.44 16.51 -7.83
C LEU A 32 0.94 16.70 -8.09
N LYS A 33 0.53 16.90 -9.35
CA LYS A 33 -0.86 16.96 -9.78
C LYS A 33 -1.52 15.59 -9.98
N HIS A 34 -0.75 14.52 -9.86
CA HIS A 34 -1.28 13.16 -9.93
C HIS A 34 -1.98 12.80 -8.61
N TYR A 35 -3.20 13.31 -8.44
CA TYR A 35 -3.98 13.15 -7.22
C TYR A 35 -4.44 11.70 -7.02
N PRO A 36 -4.59 11.26 -5.75
CA PRO A 36 -5.16 9.96 -5.45
C PRO A 36 -6.60 9.85 -5.98
N ILE A 37 -6.93 8.71 -6.57
CA ILE A 37 -8.30 8.40 -7.01
C ILE A 37 -9.22 8.04 -5.85
N ARG A 38 -8.65 7.61 -4.72
CA ARG A 38 -9.35 7.32 -3.47
C ARG A 38 -8.37 7.20 -2.31
N TYR A 39 -8.92 7.20 -1.10
CA TYR A 39 -8.18 6.92 0.12
C TYR A 39 -8.71 5.64 0.77
N LEU A 40 -7.81 4.81 1.29
CA LEU A 40 -8.15 3.66 2.12
C LEU A 40 -7.76 3.97 3.57
N GLU A 41 -8.72 3.83 4.48
CA GLU A 41 -8.47 3.98 5.91
C GLU A 41 -7.75 2.74 6.45
N TYR A 42 -6.74 2.94 7.28
CA TYR A 42 -6.15 1.88 8.10
C TYR A 42 -7.05 1.59 9.30
N LYS A 43 -8.01 0.67 9.10
CA LYS A 43 -9.00 0.28 10.12
C LYS A 43 -8.34 -0.49 11.26
N ALA A 44 -8.96 -0.44 12.45
CA ALA A 44 -8.55 -1.31 13.55
C ALA A 44 -8.76 -2.79 13.17
N PRO A 45 -7.89 -3.71 13.65
CA PRO A 45 -8.07 -5.13 13.41
C PRO A 45 -9.36 -5.66 14.05
N THR A 46 -10.08 -6.50 13.32
CA THR A 46 -11.29 -7.21 13.78
C THR A 46 -10.99 -8.69 14.01
N LYS A 47 -11.91 -9.41 14.65
CA LYS A 47 -11.83 -10.87 14.76
C LYS A 47 -12.11 -11.53 13.40
N ILE A 48 -11.58 -12.74 13.22
CA ILE A 48 -11.80 -13.51 11.98
C ILE A 48 -13.29 -13.76 11.76
N SER A 49 -14.03 -14.08 12.81
CA SER A 49 -15.49 -14.32 12.77
C SER A 49 -16.32 -13.11 12.38
N GLU A 50 -15.84 -11.91 12.71
CA GLU A 50 -16.54 -10.63 12.44
C GLU A 50 -16.16 -10.03 11.09
N ALA A 51 -15.17 -10.60 10.41
CA ALA A 51 -14.64 -10.08 9.16
C ALA A 51 -15.66 -10.21 8.01
N ASN A 52 -15.96 -9.09 7.33
CA ASN A 52 -16.79 -9.10 6.14
C ASN A 52 -16.02 -9.77 4.98
N LYS A 53 -16.56 -10.90 4.50
CA LYS A 53 -15.90 -11.74 3.48
C LYS A 53 -15.86 -11.14 2.08
N ASP A 54 -16.61 -10.09 1.83
CA ASP A 54 -16.69 -9.43 0.52
C ASP A 54 -15.83 -8.15 0.44
N GLU A 55 -15.26 -7.71 1.58
CA GLU A 55 -14.42 -6.52 1.67
C GLU A 55 -12.96 -6.84 1.96
N GLU A 56 -12.13 -5.80 1.95
CA GLU A 56 -10.78 -5.88 2.49
C GLU A 56 -10.86 -5.89 4.01
N ILE A 57 -10.25 -6.91 4.61
CA ILE A 57 -10.26 -7.13 6.06
C ILE A 57 -8.91 -6.82 6.66
N VAL A 58 -8.95 -6.45 7.93
CA VAL A 58 -7.78 -6.28 8.78
C VAL A 58 -7.94 -7.20 9.98
N ILE A 59 -7.04 -8.16 10.11
CA ILE A 59 -7.05 -9.10 11.23
C ILE A 59 -5.71 -9.13 11.94
N LYS A 60 -5.74 -9.27 13.26
CA LYS A 60 -4.58 -9.63 14.06
C LYS A 60 -4.58 -11.13 14.29
N ALA A 61 -3.56 -11.82 13.79
CA ALA A 61 -3.51 -13.27 13.90
C ALA A 61 -2.08 -13.77 14.14
N THR A 62 -1.99 -14.92 14.81
CA THR A 62 -0.74 -15.62 15.13
C THR A 62 -0.48 -16.72 14.11
N VAL A 63 0.73 -16.82 13.62
CA VAL A 63 1.16 -17.86 12.69
C VAL A 63 1.26 -19.21 13.42
N THR A 64 0.41 -20.18 13.07
CA THR A 64 0.38 -21.49 13.74
C THR A 64 1.28 -22.53 13.07
N LYS A 65 1.58 -22.36 11.80
CA LYS A 65 2.47 -23.24 11.03
C LYS A 65 3.55 -22.44 10.32
N SER A 66 4.77 -22.96 10.28
CA SER A 66 5.82 -22.41 9.42
C SER A 66 5.36 -22.39 7.95
N ILE A 67 5.80 -21.39 7.20
CA ILE A 67 5.44 -21.28 5.78
C ILE A 67 5.96 -22.51 5.02
N SER A 68 5.07 -23.21 4.36
CA SER A 68 5.38 -24.25 3.37
C SER A 68 5.33 -23.65 1.95
N LEU A 69 6.29 -24.08 1.11
CA LEU A 69 6.32 -23.72 -0.29
C LEU A 69 5.78 -24.88 -1.13
N THR A 70 4.76 -24.64 -1.91
CA THR A 70 4.04 -25.63 -2.70
C THR A 70 3.85 -25.16 -4.15
N GLY A 71 3.24 -26.01 -4.97
CA GLY A 71 2.96 -25.72 -6.38
C GLY A 71 4.16 -25.83 -7.31
N PRO A 72 3.95 -25.57 -8.61
CA PRO A 72 5.03 -25.60 -9.60
C PRO A 72 6.16 -24.64 -9.20
N ASN A 73 7.38 -25.15 -9.20
CA ASN A 73 8.59 -24.39 -8.82
C ASN A 73 8.54 -23.77 -7.41
N ARG A 74 7.75 -24.32 -6.48
CA ARG A 74 7.59 -23.82 -5.09
C ARG A 74 7.28 -22.32 -5.01
N LYS A 75 6.44 -21.83 -5.89
CA LYS A 75 6.08 -20.40 -5.98
C LYS A 75 4.89 -20.02 -5.10
N ILE A 76 4.22 -20.97 -4.47
CA ILE A 76 3.07 -20.72 -3.59
C ILE A 76 3.53 -20.89 -2.15
N ALA A 77 3.50 -19.82 -1.39
CA ALA A 77 3.73 -19.82 0.04
C ALA A 77 2.39 -19.99 0.78
N VAL A 78 2.30 -20.97 1.68
CA VAL A 78 1.07 -21.27 2.43
C VAL A 78 1.39 -21.37 3.90
N THR A 79 0.52 -20.81 4.74
CA THR A 79 0.55 -20.99 6.20
C THR A 79 -0.87 -20.99 6.77
N LYS A 80 -0.97 -21.24 8.07
CA LYS A 80 -2.20 -21.09 8.86
C LYS A 80 -2.00 -20.04 9.95
N VAL A 81 -3.02 -19.21 10.13
CA VAL A 81 -3.04 -18.20 11.18
C VAL A 81 -4.30 -18.32 12.01
N THR A 82 -4.24 -17.89 13.27
CA THR A 82 -5.37 -17.93 14.21
C THR A 82 -5.44 -16.64 15.04
N ASP A 83 -6.66 -16.23 15.36
CA ASP A 83 -6.93 -15.22 16.41
C ASP A 83 -7.24 -15.86 17.76
N PHE A 84 -6.89 -17.14 17.93
CA PHE A 84 -7.18 -18.03 19.08
C PHE A 84 -8.62 -18.56 19.15
N ILE A 85 -9.51 -18.12 18.27
CA ILE A 85 -10.90 -18.61 18.16
C ILE A 85 -11.05 -19.33 16.81
N ASP A 86 -10.69 -18.64 15.75
CA ASP A 86 -10.81 -19.15 14.39
C ASP A 86 -9.44 -19.36 13.74
N VAL A 87 -9.43 -20.16 12.66
CA VAL A 87 -8.22 -20.47 11.89
C VAL A 87 -8.46 -20.15 10.42
N LEU A 88 -7.52 -19.46 9.79
CA LEU A 88 -7.51 -19.18 8.37
C LEU A 88 -6.30 -19.78 7.68
N ASP A 89 -6.49 -20.25 6.46
CA ASP A 89 -5.41 -20.49 5.52
C ASP A 89 -4.98 -19.17 4.88
N VAL A 90 -3.68 -18.98 4.71
CA VAL A 90 -3.14 -17.78 4.06
C VAL A 90 -2.22 -18.20 2.92
N ILE A 91 -2.42 -17.61 1.74
CA ILE A 91 -1.72 -17.98 0.51
C ILE A 91 -1.10 -16.76 -0.14
N TRP A 92 0.15 -16.89 -0.58
CA TRP A 92 0.84 -15.91 -1.41
C TRP A 92 1.44 -16.58 -2.64
N TYR A 93 1.32 -15.91 -3.77
CA TYR A 93 1.95 -16.32 -5.02
C TYR A 93 3.28 -15.58 -5.24
N ASN A 94 4.29 -16.25 -5.75
CA ASN A 94 5.60 -15.67 -6.09
C ASN A 94 6.32 -14.95 -4.91
N SER A 95 6.09 -15.41 -3.67
CA SER A 95 6.61 -14.76 -2.46
C SER A 95 7.39 -15.74 -1.55
N PRO A 96 8.41 -16.45 -2.06
CA PRO A 96 9.15 -17.44 -1.26
C PRO A 96 9.93 -16.83 -0.09
N TYR A 97 10.25 -15.53 -0.16
CA TYR A 97 10.97 -14.78 0.88
C TYR A 97 10.18 -14.69 2.20
N LEU A 98 8.86 -14.83 2.17
CA LEU A 98 8.01 -14.77 3.37
C LEU A 98 8.35 -15.88 4.37
N ARG A 99 8.95 -16.99 3.92
CA ARG A 99 9.42 -18.07 4.79
C ARG A 99 10.48 -17.59 5.80
N ALA A 100 11.28 -16.61 5.42
CA ALA A 100 12.28 -16.01 6.30
C ALA A 100 11.71 -14.88 7.19
N THR A 101 10.62 -14.26 6.74
CA THR A 101 10.05 -13.08 7.39
C THR A 101 9.01 -13.43 8.44
N LEU A 102 8.11 -14.37 8.14
CA LEU A 102 7.05 -14.80 9.06
C LEU A 102 7.51 -15.95 9.94
N LYS A 103 7.48 -15.74 11.23
CA LYS A 103 7.88 -16.74 12.22
C LYS A 103 6.66 -17.40 12.86
N GLN A 104 6.74 -18.71 13.01
CA GLN A 104 5.73 -19.48 13.72
C GLN A 104 5.68 -19.04 15.19
N GLY A 105 4.47 -18.91 15.74
CA GLY A 105 4.22 -18.45 17.10
C GLY A 105 4.17 -16.93 17.24
N GLU A 106 4.58 -16.15 16.25
CA GLU A 106 4.50 -14.70 16.29
C GLU A 106 3.18 -14.18 15.69
N SER A 107 2.72 -13.03 16.20
CA SER A 107 1.49 -12.37 15.77
C SER A 107 1.80 -11.20 14.83
N TYR A 108 1.00 -11.10 13.78
CA TYR A 108 1.09 -10.04 12.77
C TYR A 108 -0.30 -9.48 12.45
N ILE A 109 -0.33 -8.34 11.77
CA ILE A 109 -1.54 -7.80 11.17
C ILE A 109 -1.55 -8.19 9.69
N PHE A 110 -2.64 -8.82 9.27
CA PHE A 110 -2.89 -9.21 7.89
C PHE A 110 -3.98 -8.32 7.31
N VAL A 111 -3.69 -7.68 6.18
CA VAL A 111 -4.62 -6.81 5.45
C VAL A 111 -4.82 -7.39 4.06
N GLY A 112 -6.02 -7.80 3.73
CA GLY A 112 -6.29 -8.44 2.45
C GLY A 112 -7.73 -8.86 2.26
N LYS A 113 -7.96 -9.66 1.22
CA LYS A 113 -9.30 -10.18 0.89
C LYS A 113 -9.34 -11.69 0.98
N PHE A 114 -10.52 -12.20 1.30
CA PHE A 114 -10.76 -13.62 1.17
C PHE A 114 -10.68 -14.07 -0.29
N SER A 115 -10.19 -15.28 -0.49
CA SER A 115 -10.20 -15.90 -1.82
C SER A 115 -11.63 -16.10 -2.31
N LYS A 116 -11.87 -15.78 -3.58
CA LYS A 116 -13.16 -16.06 -4.23
C LYS A 116 -13.51 -17.55 -4.27
N ARG A 117 -12.50 -18.42 -4.20
CA ARG A 117 -12.65 -19.88 -4.24
C ARG A 117 -12.89 -20.50 -2.87
N SER A 118 -12.42 -19.84 -1.80
CA SER A 118 -12.52 -20.35 -0.43
C SER A 118 -12.69 -19.21 0.56
N LYS A 119 -13.86 -19.15 1.18
CA LYS A 119 -14.17 -18.15 2.22
C LYS A 119 -13.39 -18.34 3.54
N ASN A 120 -12.51 -19.32 3.61
CA ASN A 120 -11.61 -19.59 4.74
C ASN A 120 -10.14 -19.39 4.40
N THR A 121 -9.86 -18.79 3.25
CA THR A 121 -8.50 -18.53 2.77
C THR A 121 -8.32 -17.06 2.50
N LEU A 122 -7.32 -16.45 3.13
CA LEU A 122 -6.89 -15.08 2.85
C LEU A 122 -5.85 -15.11 1.71
N GLU A 123 -6.14 -14.39 0.64
CA GLU A 123 -5.32 -14.44 -0.57
C GLU A 123 -4.43 -13.19 -0.67
N HIS A 124 -3.14 -13.42 -0.73
CA HIS A 124 -2.10 -12.41 -0.95
C HIS A 124 -2.17 -11.20 0.00
N PRO A 125 -2.40 -11.38 1.32
CA PRO A 125 -2.50 -10.25 2.23
C PRO A 125 -1.18 -9.51 2.38
N THR A 126 -1.28 -8.20 2.60
CA THR A 126 -0.16 -7.40 3.10
C THR A 126 0.03 -7.67 4.58
N ILE A 127 1.28 -7.81 5.01
CA ILE A 127 1.65 -8.15 6.38
C ILE A 127 2.33 -6.94 7.01
N TYR A 128 1.96 -6.66 8.25
CA TYR A 128 2.59 -5.64 9.08
C TYR A 128 2.94 -6.25 10.44
N THR A 129 3.99 -5.74 11.06
CA THR A 129 4.18 -5.93 12.49
C THR A 129 3.10 -5.16 13.25
N ILE A 130 2.81 -5.59 14.49
CA ILE A 130 1.77 -4.93 15.31
C ILE A 130 2.11 -3.45 15.53
N ASP A 131 3.38 -3.14 15.79
CA ASP A 131 3.82 -1.77 16.09
C ASP A 131 3.81 -0.87 14.87
N GLU A 132 4.18 -1.38 13.70
CA GLU A 132 4.06 -0.64 12.44
C GLU A 132 2.61 -0.31 12.11
N TYR A 133 1.70 -1.26 12.32
CA TYR A 133 0.30 -1.05 12.00
C TYR A 133 -0.40 -0.12 12.99
N LYS A 134 -0.08 -0.22 14.29
CA LYS A 134 -0.60 0.71 15.31
C LYS A 134 -0.36 2.18 14.98
N LYS A 135 0.81 2.50 14.42
CA LYS A 135 1.15 3.87 13.99
C LYS A 135 0.32 4.36 12.79
N LYS A 136 -0.32 3.44 12.09
CA LYS A 136 -1.10 3.73 10.88
C LYS A 136 -2.61 3.78 11.13
N ILE A 137 -3.11 3.16 12.20
CA ILE A 137 -4.55 3.11 12.52
C ILE A 137 -5.13 4.54 12.56
N GLY A 138 -6.25 4.74 11.87
CA GLY A 138 -6.91 6.04 11.73
C GLY A 138 -6.27 6.98 10.70
N SER A 139 -5.14 6.59 10.09
CA SER A 139 -4.60 7.33 8.95
C SER A 139 -5.16 6.80 7.62
N PHE A 140 -4.95 7.56 6.56
CA PHE A 140 -5.43 7.24 5.22
C PHE A 140 -4.27 6.92 4.29
N LYS A 141 -4.38 5.81 3.54
CA LYS A 141 -3.48 5.45 2.46
C LYS A 141 -4.01 6.00 1.15
N PRO A 142 -3.27 6.87 0.46
CA PRO A 142 -3.66 7.34 -0.86
C PRO A 142 -3.51 6.19 -1.88
N ILE A 143 -4.49 6.06 -2.76
CA ILE A 143 -4.48 5.11 -3.87
C ILE A 143 -4.49 5.89 -5.16
N TYR A 144 -3.47 5.70 -5.97
CA TYR A 144 -3.25 6.41 -7.22
C TYR A 144 -3.69 5.60 -8.44
N ALA A 145 -3.97 6.28 -9.55
CA ALA A 145 -4.02 5.64 -10.85
C ALA A 145 -2.62 5.12 -11.22
N LEU A 146 -2.52 3.89 -11.67
CA LEU A 146 -1.24 3.21 -11.93
C LEU A 146 -1.21 2.63 -13.34
N THR A 147 0.00 2.42 -13.86
CA THR A 147 0.25 1.64 -15.06
C THR A 147 1.04 0.36 -14.74
N ALA A 148 1.08 -0.57 -15.68
CA ALA A 148 1.89 -1.78 -15.52
C ALA A 148 3.36 -1.43 -15.28
N GLY A 149 3.94 -2.00 -14.21
CA GLY A 149 5.34 -1.79 -13.86
C GLY A 149 5.60 -0.82 -12.70
N ILE A 150 4.60 -0.05 -12.26
CA ILE A 150 4.69 0.78 -11.05
C ILE A 150 3.58 0.40 -10.07
N ASN A 151 3.89 0.28 -8.80
CA ASN A 151 2.92 -0.02 -7.75
C ASN A 151 2.63 1.23 -6.90
N ASN A 152 1.55 1.17 -6.11
CA ASN A 152 1.09 2.30 -5.30
C ASN A 152 2.14 2.80 -4.30
N ASN A 153 2.89 1.88 -3.68
CA ASN A 153 3.94 2.26 -2.72
C ASN A 153 5.11 2.98 -3.40
N ALA A 154 5.46 2.57 -4.64
CA ALA A 154 6.47 3.27 -5.43
C ALA A 154 5.97 4.66 -5.83
N MET A 155 4.72 4.79 -6.30
CA MET A 155 4.12 6.08 -6.64
C MET A 155 4.10 7.03 -5.43
N GLU A 156 3.67 6.55 -4.26
CA GLU A 156 3.66 7.33 -3.02
C GLU A 156 5.06 7.84 -2.65
N LYS A 157 6.08 6.99 -2.78
CA LYS A 157 7.48 7.39 -2.52
C LYS A 157 7.96 8.46 -3.49
N LEU A 158 7.64 8.32 -4.78
CA LEU A 158 8.03 9.29 -5.79
C LEU A 158 7.37 10.64 -5.55
N ILE A 159 6.07 10.66 -5.20
CA ILE A 159 5.35 11.89 -4.86
C ILE A 159 5.98 12.54 -3.61
N LYS A 160 6.30 11.76 -2.57
CA LYS A 160 6.99 12.29 -1.39
C LYS A 160 8.35 12.90 -1.75
N SER A 161 9.14 12.24 -2.61
CA SER A 161 10.41 12.79 -3.08
C SER A 161 10.22 14.03 -3.95
N ALA A 162 9.11 14.13 -4.68
CA ALA A 162 8.81 15.32 -5.50
C ALA A 162 8.56 16.57 -4.64
N PHE A 163 8.04 16.42 -3.41
CA PHE A 163 7.89 17.55 -2.48
C PHE A 163 9.22 18.19 -2.07
N GLU A 164 10.35 17.47 -2.15
CA GLU A 164 11.69 18.03 -1.87
C GLU A 164 12.13 19.05 -2.92
N TYR A 165 11.45 19.12 -4.07
CA TYR A 165 11.75 20.04 -5.18
C TYR A 165 10.83 21.27 -5.22
N ILE A 166 9.98 21.46 -4.20
CA ILE A 166 9.08 22.59 -4.11
C ILE A 166 9.70 23.65 -3.19
N ASP A 167 9.80 24.87 -3.68
CA ASP A 167 10.07 26.06 -2.89
C ASP A 167 8.75 26.79 -2.56
N ASP A 168 8.70 27.56 -1.47
CA ASP A 168 7.55 28.38 -1.08
C ASP A 168 7.08 29.32 -2.20
N LYS A 169 7.99 29.72 -3.09
CA LYS A 169 7.72 30.57 -4.25
C LYS A 169 6.97 29.86 -5.41
N ASP A 170 6.90 28.52 -5.36
CA ASP A 170 6.21 27.71 -6.36
C ASP A 170 4.71 27.58 -6.08
N PHE A 171 4.27 28.00 -4.88
CA PHE A 171 2.86 28.11 -4.53
C PHE A 171 2.35 29.49 -4.95
N GLU A 172 1.83 29.60 -6.18
CA GLU A 172 0.96 30.73 -6.52
C GLU A 172 -0.36 30.55 -5.78
N GLU A 173 -0.72 31.54 -4.96
CA GLU A 173 -2.00 31.58 -4.27
C GLU A 173 -3.08 31.91 -5.29
N TYR A 174 -3.82 30.89 -5.74
CA TYR A 174 -4.95 31.05 -6.66
C TYR A 174 -6.26 31.48 -5.97
N LEU A 175 -6.19 31.88 -4.70
CA LEU A 175 -7.35 32.45 -4.02
C LEU A 175 -7.59 33.87 -4.56
N PRO A 176 -8.79 34.20 -5.05
CA PRO A 176 -9.14 35.56 -5.39
C PRO A 176 -8.86 36.48 -4.19
N GLU A 177 -8.25 37.64 -4.40
CA GLU A 177 -7.92 38.62 -3.33
C GLU A 177 -9.12 39.02 -2.47
N GLU A 178 -10.31 38.87 -3.01
CA GLU A 178 -11.58 39.19 -2.33
C GLU A 178 -11.90 38.21 -1.17
N ILE A 179 -11.39 36.98 -1.18
CA ILE A 179 -11.62 35.99 -0.11
C ILE A 179 -10.68 36.21 1.08
N GLY A 180 -9.45 36.73 0.83
CA GLY A 180 -8.48 37.02 1.89
C GLY A 180 -8.81 38.18 2.78
N ARG A 181 -9.77 39.08 2.40
CA ARG A 181 -10.16 40.27 3.14
C ARG A 181 -11.38 40.12 4.05
N ALA A 182 -11.97 38.94 4.10
CA ALA A 182 -13.22 38.72 4.86
C ALA A 182 -13.00 38.39 6.36
N HIS A 183 -11.77 38.42 6.86
CA HIS A 183 -11.44 38.18 8.27
C HIS A 183 -10.46 39.22 8.81
N VAL A 184 -10.92 40.48 8.89
CA VAL A 184 -10.32 41.48 9.78
C VAL A 184 -11.48 42.13 10.58
#